data_98d1625513c4caa6b6cdfa08f96f000b
#
_entry.id   98d1625513c4caa6b6cdfa08f96f000b
#
_cell.length_a   1.000
_cell.length_b   1.000
_cell.length_c   1.000
_cell.angle_alpha   90.00
_cell.angle_beta   90.00
_cell.angle_gamma   90.00
#
_symmetry.space_group_name_H-M   'P 1'
#
loop_
_entity.id
_entity.type
_entity.pdbx_description
1 polymer ?
#
loop_
_entity_poly.entity_id
_entity_poly.type
_entity_poly.pdbx_seq_one_letter_code
_entity_poly.pdbx_strand_id
1 'polypeptide(L)'
;TQEDNIKDRTDDVVVLKMMGIDHLFVVGSHQFKNLMFNTRHDRVAGMGNPEGSQRAMNMLFALRTIQERTGKDLGTTFLSGTTISNALTELYLLFKYLRPKALEQQGINSFDAWAAVFAEKSTDYEFSVTNQIVQKERFRFFIKVPELASFYSEITDYRTAKDIGIDRPEKNEILYNIPPTPQQEIFIEKLMKFAETGDATILGRAKLTEKEEKAKMLIATDYARKMSLDMR
;
A
#
# COMPACT_ATOMS: atom_id res chain seq x y z
N THR A 1 -10.97 24.40 -5.16
CA THR A 1 -9.99 23.67 -4.34
C THR A 1 -10.71 22.62 -3.51
N GLN A 2 -10.02 21.56 -3.04
CA GLN A 2 -10.65 20.48 -2.23
C GLN A 2 -11.26 20.99 -0.92
N GLU A 3 -10.81 22.11 -0.41
CA GLU A 3 -11.40 22.78 0.77
C GLU A 3 -12.78 23.38 0.48
N ASP A 4 -13.03 23.85 -0.73
CA ASP A 4 -14.31 24.47 -1.09
C ASP A 4 -15.42 23.40 -1.22
N ASN A 5 -15.10 22.18 -1.67
CA ASN A 5 -16.05 21.06 -1.73
C ASN A 5 -16.47 20.50 -0.36
N ILE A 6 -15.73 20.83 0.71
CA ILE A 6 -16.08 20.43 2.09
C ILE A 6 -17.05 21.44 2.71
N LYS A 7 -17.01 22.70 2.29
CA LYS A 7 -17.88 23.76 2.81
C LYS A 7 -19.34 23.68 2.32
N ASP A 8 -19.58 23.05 1.17
CA ASP A 8 -20.93 22.95 0.58
C ASP A 8 -21.75 21.74 1.08
N ARG A 9 -21.20 20.90 1.96
CA ARG A 9 -21.97 19.86 2.66
C ARG A 9 -22.55 20.43 3.94
N THR A 10 -23.70 21.05 3.82
CA THR A 10 -24.50 21.65 4.91
C THR A 10 -25.38 20.66 5.67
N ASP A 11 -25.01 19.40 5.77
CA ASP A 11 -25.64 18.50 6.74
C ASP A 11 -25.00 18.71 8.12
N ASP A 12 -25.77 18.58 9.19
CA ASP A 12 -25.34 18.63 10.60
C ASP A 12 -24.32 17.54 10.94
N VAL A 13 -23.20 17.51 10.21
CA VAL A 13 -22.09 16.59 10.47
C VAL A 13 -21.34 17.13 11.68
N VAL A 14 -21.45 16.44 12.79
CA VAL A 14 -20.63 16.72 13.96
C VAL A 14 -19.15 16.59 13.57
N VAL A 15 -18.49 17.72 13.46
CA VAL A 15 -17.07 17.77 13.09
C VAL A 15 -16.25 17.20 14.24
N LEU A 16 -15.27 16.35 13.97
CA LEU A 16 -14.40 15.72 14.95
C LEU A 16 -13.84 16.71 15.99
N LYS A 17 -13.57 17.93 15.55
CA LYS A 17 -13.09 19.04 16.41
C LYS A 17 -14.08 19.38 17.52
N MET A 18 -15.39 19.28 17.25
CA MET A 18 -16.46 19.59 18.21
C MET A 18 -16.75 18.44 19.17
N MET A 19 -16.37 17.21 18.80
CA MET A 19 -16.62 16.01 19.60
C MET A 19 -15.70 15.90 20.83
N GLY A 20 -14.67 16.72 20.92
CA GLY A 20 -13.77 16.71 22.06
C GLY A 20 -12.89 15.46 22.18
N ILE A 21 -12.66 14.74 21.08
CA ILE A 21 -11.87 13.49 21.06
C ILE A 21 -10.38 13.78 21.18
N ASP A 22 -9.72 13.17 22.15
CA ASP A 22 -8.29 13.34 22.42
C ASP A 22 -7.42 12.20 21.86
N HIS A 23 -8.03 11.05 21.57
CA HIS A 23 -7.32 9.88 21.10
C HIS A 23 -8.23 8.97 20.28
N LEU A 24 -7.66 8.32 19.24
CA LEU A 24 -8.35 7.33 18.43
C LEU A 24 -7.68 5.95 18.58
N PHE A 25 -8.49 4.92 18.72
CA PHE A 25 -8.06 3.53 18.58
C PHE A 25 -8.55 3.01 17.23
N VAL A 26 -7.61 2.62 16.35
CA VAL A 26 -7.91 2.23 14.97
C VAL A 26 -7.55 0.78 14.77
N VAL A 27 -8.55 -0.10 14.77
CA VAL A 27 -8.38 -1.53 14.47
C VAL A 27 -8.33 -1.71 12.95
N GLY A 28 -7.35 -2.47 12.46
CA GLY A 28 -7.16 -2.67 11.03
C GLY A 28 -6.55 -1.47 10.31
N SER A 29 -5.58 -0.82 10.95
CA SER A 29 -4.90 0.39 10.42
C SER A 29 -4.28 0.21 9.03
N HIS A 30 -4.02 -1.03 8.59
CA HIS A 30 -3.58 -1.34 7.22
C HIS A 30 -4.54 -0.84 6.13
N GLN A 31 -5.81 -0.55 6.46
CA GLN A 31 -6.76 0.05 5.51
C GLN A 31 -6.46 1.51 5.17
N PHE A 32 -5.63 2.19 5.98
CA PHE A 32 -5.23 3.58 5.81
C PHE A 32 -3.80 3.75 5.28
N LYS A 33 -3.13 2.67 4.90
CA LYS A 33 -1.74 2.67 4.42
C LYS A 33 -1.51 3.43 3.11
N ASN A 34 -2.56 3.61 2.28
CA ASN A 34 -2.49 4.32 1.01
C ASN A 34 -2.68 5.83 1.20
N LEU A 35 -1.82 6.46 1.98
CA LEU A 35 -1.79 7.91 2.12
C LEU A 35 -1.02 8.53 0.96
N MET A 36 -1.47 9.70 0.52
CA MET A 36 -0.79 10.47 -0.52
C MET A 36 0.60 10.95 -0.08
N PHE A 37 1.55 10.89 -0.97
CA PHE A 37 2.89 11.44 -0.79
C PHE A 37 3.46 11.94 -2.13
N ASN A 38 4.35 12.91 -2.07
CA ASN A 38 5.07 13.41 -3.23
C ASN A 38 6.43 12.76 -3.34
N THR A 39 6.85 12.44 -4.56
CA THR A 39 8.16 11.86 -4.84
C THR A 39 8.64 12.27 -6.22
N ARG A 40 9.96 12.37 -6.38
CA ARG A 40 10.64 12.55 -7.68
C ARG A 40 10.93 11.22 -8.37
N HIS A 41 10.73 10.10 -7.67
CA HIS A 41 10.94 8.78 -8.24
C HIS A 41 9.77 8.42 -9.15
N ASP A 42 10.05 8.22 -10.42
CA ASP A 42 9.10 7.73 -11.40
C ASP A 42 9.42 6.27 -11.75
N ARG A 43 8.37 5.46 -11.88
CA ARG A 43 8.45 4.04 -12.32
C ARG A 43 9.33 3.11 -11.47
N VAL A 44 9.59 3.44 -10.21
CA VAL A 44 10.31 2.56 -9.28
C VAL A 44 9.34 1.56 -8.64
N ALA A 45 9.59 0.26 -8.82
CA ALA A 45 8.78 -0.78 -8.18
C ALA A 45 9.04 -0.82 -6.65
N GLY A 46 8.12 -1.40 -5.88
CA GLY A 46 8.21 -1.42 -4.40
C GLY A 46 7.85 -0.10 -3.72
N MET A 47 7.46 0.89 -4.49
CA MET A 47 6.87 2.15 -4.05
C MET A 47 5.35 2.04 -4.22
N GLY A 48 4.58 2.38 -3.20
CA GLY A 48 3.12 2.39 -3.28
C GLY A 48 2.59 3.44 -4.26
N ASN A 49 1.26 3.47 -4.47
CA ASN A 49 0.64 4.51 -5.29
C ASN A 49 0.75 5.88 -4.59
N PRO A 50 1.46 6.86 -5.18
CA PRO A 50 1.62 8.19 -4.59
C PRO A 50 0.32 9.02 -4.53
N GLU A 51 -0.67 8.73 -5.38
CA GLU A 51 -1.96 9.44 -5.39
C GLU A 51 -2.75 9.22 -4.10
N GLY A 52 -2.53 8.09 -3.42
CA GLY A 52 -3.19 7.78 -2.17
C GLY A 52 -4.67 7.44 -2.31
N SER A 53 -5.38 7.50 -1.18
CA SER A 53 -6.83 7.28 -1.12
C SER A 53 -7.51 8.35 -0.26
N GLN A 54 -8.75 8.69 -0.61
CA GLN A 54 -9.56 9.64 0.18
C GLN A 54 -9.73 9.18 1.64
N ARG A 55 -9.88 7.86 1.86
CA ARG A 55 -9.98 7.29 3.21
C ARG A 55 -8.76 7.60 4.06
N ALA A 56 -7.56 7.43 3.50
CA ALA A 56 -6.31 7.71 4.20
C ALA A 56 -6.12 9.21 4.46
N MET A 57 -6.52 10.06 3.51
CA MET A 57 -6.50 11.51 3.69
C MET A 57 -7.45 11.97 4.81
N ASN A 58 -8.67 11.45 4.84
CA ASN A 58 -9.62 11.77 5.91
C ASN A 58 -9.09 11.35 7.29
N MET A 59 -8.44 10.19 7.38
CA MET A 59 -7.77 9.75 8.61
C MET A 59 -6.64 10.71 9.00
N LEU A 60 -5.82 11.16 8.05
CA LEU A 60 -4.76 12.12 8.34
C LEU A 60 -5.32 13.43 8.91
N PHE A 61 -6.36 13.97 8.30
CA PHE A 61 -6.98 15.20 8.79
C PHE A 61 -7.56 15.04 10.20
N ALA A 62 -8.23 13.91 10.47
CA ALA A 62 -8.73 13.59 11.80
C ALA A 62 -7.59 13.56 12.82
N LEU A 63 -6.47 12.91 12.51
CA LEU A 63 -5.31 12.83 13.40
C LEU A 63 -4.63 14.19 13.58
N ARG A 64 -4.50 15.01 12.53
CA ARG A 64 -3.94 16.36 12.65
C ARG A 64 -4.78 17.23 13.58
N THR A 65 -6.11 17.15 13.48
CA THR A 65 -7.02 17.86 14.38
C THR A 65 -6.79 17.48 15.85
N ILE A 66 -6.59 16.19 16.13
CA ILE A 66 -6.29 15.71 17.50
C ILE A 66 -4.92 16.16 17.96
N GLN A 67 -3.90 16.00 17.11
CA GLN A 67 -2.51 16.39 17.41
C GLN A 67 -2.39 17.90 17.69
N GLU A 68 -3.05 18.74 16.89
CA GLU A 68 -3.10 20.18 17.13
C GLU A 68 -3.79 20.53 18.45
N ARG A 69 -4.94 19.91 18.73
CA ARG A 69 -5.72 20.18 19.94
C ARG A 69 -4.98 19.72 21.20
N THR A 70 -4.32 18.58 21.17
CA THR A 70 -3.63 18.01 22.32
C THR A 70 -2.19 18.50 22.48
N GLY A 71 -1.62 19.11 21.43
CA GLY A 71 -0.21 19.50 21.36
C GLY A 71 0.77 18.31 21.29
N LYS A 72 0.25 17.08 21.18
CA LYS A 72 1.04 15.85 21.15
C LYS A 72 1.20 15.34 19.72
N ASP A 73 2.32 14.68 19.43
CA ASP A 73 2.55 14.00 18.15
C ASP A 73 1.69 12.74 18.04
N LEU A 74 1.58 11.99 19.12
CA LEU A 74 0.76 10.79 19.19
C LEU A 74 -0.68 11.15 19.60
N GLY A 75 -1.62 10.97 18.68
CA GLY A 75 -3.07 11.17 18.89
C GLY A 75 -3.88 9.93 18.54
N THR A 76 -3.23 8.81 18.27
CA THR A 76 -3.90 7.56 17.91
C THR A 76 -3.07 6.35 18.26
N THR A 77 -3.75 5.22 18.47
CA THR A 77 -3.17 3.89 18.57
C THR A 77 -3.64 3.05 17.40
N PHE A 78 -2.73 2.66 16.54
CA PHE A 78 -2.99 1.76 15.41
C PHE A 78 -2.82 0.30 15.84
N LEU A 79 -3.81 -0.51 15.59
CA LEU A 79 -3.84 -1.94 15.88
C LEU A 79 -3.88 -2.71 14.54
N SER A 80 -2.84 -3.48 14.26
CA SER A 80 -2.76 -4.27 13.03
C SER A 80 -1.83 -5.47 13.22
N GLY A 81 -2.19 -6.61 12.65
CA GLY A 81 -1.28 -7.75 12.50
C GLY A 81 -0.31 -7.61 11.32
N THR A 82 -0.44 -6.55 10.51
CA THR A 82 0.38 -6.32 9.30
C THR A 82 0.74 -4.86 9.18
N THR A 83 1.93 -4.50 9.63
CA THR A 83 2.40 -3.11 9.59
C THR A 83 2.85 -2.72 8.18
N ILE A 84 3.61 -3.61 7.52
CA ILE A 84 4.08 -3.44 6.14
C ILE A 84 3.61 -4.66 5.36
N SER A 85 2.92 -4.44 4.23
CA SER A 85 2.40 -5.53 3.41
C SER A 85 2.99 -5.58 2.00
N ASN A 86 3.16 -4.46 1.33
CA ASN A 86 3.49 -4.43 -0.09
C ASN A 86 4.67 -3.51 -0.45
N ALA A 87 4.91 -2.45 0.30
CA ALA A 87 5.87 -1.43 -0.08
C ALA A 87 6.60 -0.82 1.12
N LEU A 88 7.87 -0.45 0.92
CA LEU A 88 8.67 0.24 1.93
C LEU A 88 8.07 1.59 2.34
N THR A 89 7.36 2.23 1.40
CA THR A 89 6.64 3.48 1.64
C THR A 89 5.61 3.38 2.76
N GLU A 90 5.03 2.20 3.01
CA GLU A 90 4.02 2.01 4.05
C GLU A 90 4.55 2.37 5.45
N LEU A 91 5.83 2.08 5.72
CA LEU A 91 6.46 2.46 6.98
C LEU A 91 6.66 3.98 7.10
N TYR A 92 7.10 4.64 6.03
CA TYR A 92 7.18 6.10 5.99
C TYR A 92 5.81 6.74 6.24
N LEU A 93 4.76 6.23 5.60
CA LEU A 93 3.41 6.75 5.74
C LEU A 93 2.85 6.51 7.15
N LEU A 94 3.23 5.42 7.81
CA LEU A 94 2.92 5.19 9.21
C LEU A 94 3.53 6.29 10.10
N PHE A 95 4.81 6.60 9.90
CA PHE A 95 5.46 7.70 10.63
C PHE A 95 4.84 9.06 10.31
N LYS A 96 4.39 9.27 9.08
CA LYS A 96 3.68 10.49 8.69
C LYS A 96 2.38 10.68 9.49
N TYR A 97 1.70 9.60 9.87
CA TYR A 97 0.56 9.66 10.79
C TYR A 97 0.98 9.92 12.24
N LEU A 98 1.95 9.17 12.74
CA LEU A 98 2.21 9.03 14.17
C LEU A 98 3.33 9.94 14.68
N ARG A 99 4.29 10.32 13.84
CA ARG A 99 5.50 11.06 14.22
C ARG A 99 5.84 12.24 13.29
N PRO A 100 4.87 13.12 12.93
CA PRO A 100 5.12 14.19 11.98
C PRO A 100 6.20 15.16 12.45
N LYS A 101 6.22 15.55 13.73
CA LYS A 101 7.22 16.47 14.27
C LYS A 101 8.62 15.83 14.33
N ALA A 102 8.70 14.54 14.67
CA ALA A 102 9.98 13.84 14.69
C ALA A 102 10.57 13.69 13.26
N LEU A 103 9.72 13.44 12.25
CA LEU A 103 10.16 13.46 10.85
C LEU A 103 10.69 14.84 10.43
N GLU A 104 10.02 15.90 10.84
CA GLU A 104 10.41 17.27 10.54
C GLU A 104 11.73 17.64 11.24
N GLN A 105 11.86 17.33 12.52
CA GLN A 105 13.08 17.59 13.30
C GLN A 105 14.32 16.89 12.73
N GLN A 106 14.15 15.72 12.13
CA GLN A 106 15.22 14.98 11.48
C GLN A 106 15.42 15.36 9.99
N GLY A 107 14.60 16.26 9.44
CA GLY A 107 14.68 16.68 8.05
C GLY A 107 14.27 15.59 7.04
N ILE A 108 13.50 14.58 7.48
CA ILE A 108 13.04 13.44 6.67
C ILE A 108 11.52 13.42 6.50
N ASN A 109 10.88 14.58 6.52
CA ASN A 109 9.44 14.73 6.39
C ASN A 109 8.90 14.50 4.96
N SER A 110 9.75 14.53 3.93
CA SER A 110 9.40 14.09 2.58
C SER A 110 9.79 12.63 2.36
N PHE A 111 9.04 11.93 1.48
CA PHE A 111 9.39 10.55 1.14
C PHE A 111 10.79 10.41 0.56
N ASP A 112 11.18 11.34 -0.32
CA ASP A 112 12.49 11.28 -0.98
C ASP A 112 13.64 11.45 0.03
N ALA A 113 13.50 12.35 1.01
CA ALA A 113 14.48 12.52 2.08
C ALA A 113 14.55 11.29 2.99
N TRP A 114 13.39 10.73 3.37
CA TRP A 114 13.32 9.50 4.16
C TRP A 114 13.92 8.30 3.42
N ALA A 115 13.58 8.14 2.13
CA ALA A 115 14.09 7.06 1.30
C ALA A 115 15.61 7.15 1.09
N ALA A 116 16.16 8.36 0.96
CA ALA A 116 17.61 8.57 0.86
C ALA A 116 18.37 8.10 2.12
N VAL A 117 17.72 8.09 3.28
CA VAL A 117 18.31 7.65 4.54
C VAL A 117 18.10 6.16 4.79
N PHE A 118 16.91 5.63 4.50
CA PHE A 118 16.48 4.31 4.98
C PHE A 118 16.16 3.29 3.90
N ALA A 119 16.16 3.67 2.62
CA ALA A 119 15.80 2.78 1.53
C ALA A 119 16.89 2.68 0.48
N GLU A 120 17.17 1.48 0.01
CA GLU A 120 18.09 1.22 -1.08
C GLU A 120 17.34 0.70 -2.29
N LYS A 121 17.70 1.24 -3.45
CA LYS A 121 17.24 0.75 -4.73
C LYS A 121 18.14 -0.36 -5.22
N SER A 122 17.55 -1.45 -5.67
CA SER A 122 18.24 -2.47 -6.45
C SER A 122 17.71 -2.49 -7.88
N THR A 123 18.57 -2.86 -8.79
CA THR A 123 18.21 -3.12 -10.17
C THR A 123 18.26 -4.62 -10.39
N ASP A 124 17.10 -5.21 -10.63
CA ASP A 124 16.95 -6.64 -10.83
C ASP A 124 16.40 -6.95 -12.23
N TYR A 125 16.73 -8.13 -12.72
CA TYR A 125 16.12 -8.67 -13.93
C TYR A 125 14.95 -9.58 -13.53
N GLU A 126 13.76 -9.26 -14.04
CA GLU A 126 12.54 -10.01 -13.75
C GLU A 126 11.95 -10.53 -15.07
N PHE A 127 11.31 -11.71 -15.02
CA PHE A 127 10.48 -12.14 -16.13
C PHE A 127 9.19 -11.32 -16.16
N SER A 128 8.91 -10.72 -17.32
CA SER A 128 7.60 -10.14 -17.57
C SER A 128 6.56 -11.26 -17.72
N VAL A 129 5.28 -10.90 -17.67
CA VAL A 129 4.19 -11.85 -17.97
C VAL A 129 4.21 -12.38 -19.39
N THR A 130 4.95 -11.73 -20.27
CA THR A 130 5.21 -12.16 -21.65
C THR A 130 6.47 -13.00 -21.77
N ASN A 131 7.00 -13.46 -20.63
CA ASN A 131 8.20 -14.31 -20.53
C ASN A 131 9.48 -13.64 -21.07
N GLN A 132 9.52 -12.32 -21.14
CA GLN A 132 10.69 -11.53 -21.50
C GLN A 132 11.45 -11.11 -20.25
N ILE A 133 12.78 -11.05 -20.32
CA ILE A 133 13.62 -10.50 -19.26
C ILE A 133 13.57 -8.98 -19.36
N VAL A 134 13.07 -8.34 -18.31
CA VAL A 134 13.01 -6.89 -18.18
C VAL A 134 13.81 -6.44 -16.97
N GLN A 135 14.53 -5.33 -17.14
CA GLN A 135 15.25 -4.70 -16.05
C GLN A 135 14.30 -3.77 -15.30
N LYS A 136 14.24 -3.90 -13.97
CA LYS A 136 13.42 -3.03 -13.13
C LYS A 136 14.21 -2.49 -11.95
N GLU A 137 14.10 -1.19 -11.73
CA GLU A 137 14.50 -0.59 -10.47
C GLU A 137 13.41 -0.82 -9.42
N ARG A 138 13.83 -1.21 -8.22
CA ARG A 138 12.93 -1.48 -7.10
C ARG A 138 13.52 -0.98 -5.80
N PHE A 139 12.71 -0.34 -4.96
CA PHE A 139 13.03 -0.20 -3.53
C PHE A 139 12.83 -1.56 -2.87
N ARG A 140 13.92 -2.22 -2.49
CA ARG A 140 13.88 -3.59 -2.01
C ARG A 140 14.33 -3.74 -0.57
N PHE A 141 15.30 -2.96 -0.16
CA PHE A 141 15.95 -3.13 1.12
C PHE A 141 15.84 -1.88 1.97
N PHE A 142 15.68 -2.09 3.27
CA PHE A 142 15.97 -1.05 4.25
C PHE A 142 17.47 -1.01 4.52
N ILE A 143 18.02 0.19 4.58
CA ILE A 143 19.35 0.47 5.07
C ILE A 143 19.27 1.17 6.43
N LYS A 144 20.37 1.22 7.18
CA LYS A 144 20.40 1.76 8.55
C LYS A 144 19.28 1.14 9.43
N VAL A 145 19.16 -0.18 9.33
CA VAL A 145 18.09 -0.93 10.01
C VAL A 145 18.10 -0.72 11.53
N PRO A 146 19.25 -0.65 12.24
CA PRO A 146 19.27 -0.39 13.68
C PRO A 146 18.65 0.96 14.05
N GLU A 147 18.97 2.02 13.31
CA GLU A 147 18.43 3.37 13.54
C GLU A 147 16.94 3.42 13.24
N LEU A 148 16.52 2.79 12.14
CA LEU A 148 15.10 2.70 11.76
C LEU A 148 14.31 1.89 12.80
N ALA A 149 14.88 0.78 13.28
CA ALA A 149 14.26 -0.04 14.32
C ALA A 149 14.14 0.72 15.64
N SER A 150 15.17 1.49 16.02
CA SER A 150 15.11 2.36 17.20
C SER A 150 13.98 3.39 17.06
N PHE A 151 13.92 4.08 15.92
CA PHE A 151 12.87 5.08 15.63
C PHE A 151 11.47 4.49 15.65
N TYR A 152 11.31 3.23 15.18
CA TYR A 152 10.06 2.50 15.19
C TYR A 152 9.67 2.00 16.58
N SER A 153 10.63 1.47 17.36
CA SER A 153 10.38 0.89 18.67
C SER A 153 9.92 1.90 19.73
N GLU A 154 10.25 3.18 19.54
CA GLU A 154 9.78 4.25 20.44
C GLU A 154 8.25 4.40 20.47
N ILE A 155 7.56 3.98 19.40
CA ILE A 155 6.10 4.13 19.25
C ILE A 155 5.37 2.81 19.04
N THR A 156 6.08 1.67 19.13
CA THR A 156 5.51 0.37 18.77
C THR A 156 5.68 -0.65 19.90
N ASP A 157 4.59 -1.31 20.27
CA ASP A 157 4.62 -2.55 21.03
C ASP A 157 4.34 -3.72 20.08
N TYR A 158 5.38 -4.49 19.77
CA TYR A 158 5.29 -5.63 18.85
C TYR A 158 5.30 -6.94 19.66
N ARG A 159 4.27 -7.76 19.45
CA ARG A 159 4.10 -9.06 20.11
C ARG A 159 3.82 -10.13 19.09
N THR A 160 4.55 -11.23 19.17
CA THR A 160 4.28 -12.45 18.41
C THR A 160 3.40 -13.40 19.21
N ALA A 161 2.80 -14.38 18.53
CA ALA A 161 2.06 -15.44 19.22
C ALA A 161 2.92 -16.20 20.26
N LYS A 162 4.23 -16.32 19.99
CA LYS A 162 5.18 -16.93 20.92
C LYS A 162 5.38 -16.09 22.18
N ASP A 163 5.44 -14.76 22.04
CA ASP A 163 5.63 -13.84 23.17
C ASP A 163 4.44 -13.83 24.12
N ILE A 164 3.25 -14.12 23.61
CA ILE A 164 2.00 -14.15 24.40
C ILE A 164 1.54 -15.59 24.75
N GLY A 165 2.36 -16.60 24.42
CA GLY A 165 2.09 -17.99 24.82
C GLY A 165 0.89 -18.64 24.13
N ILE A 166 0.51 -18.19 22.93
CA ILE A 166 -0.57 -18.82 22.15
C ILE A 166 -0.02 -20.06 21.44
N ASP A 167 -0.58 -21.22 21.76
CA ASP A 167 -0.33 -22.44 21.02
C ASP A 167 -0.95 -22.32 19.61
N ARG A 168 -0.15 -22.57 18.61
CA ARG A 168 -0.61 -22.64 17.23
C ARG A 168 -0.78 -24.10 16.82
N PRO A 169 -1.86 -24.44 16.07
CA PRO A 169 -1.97 -25.75 15.49
C PRO A 169 -0.82 -26.04 14.54
N GLU A 170 -0.42 -27.30 14.47
CA GLU A 170 0.58 -27.74 13.49
C GLU A 170 0.05 -27.50 12.07
N LYS A 171 0.90 -26.90 11.23
CA LYS A 171 0.58 -26.65 9.83
C LYS A 171 0.94 -27.87 9.00
N ASN A 172 -0.06 -28.52 8.43
CA ASN A 172 0.14 -29.56 7.41
C ASN A 172 -0.20 -28.97 6.03
N GLU A 173 0.83 -28.67 5.23
CA GLU A 173 0.65 -28.16 3.86
C GLU A 173 0.66 -29.33 2.88
N ILE A 174 -0.47 -29.51 2.18
CA ILE A 174 -0.60 -30.45 1.08
C ILE A 174 -0.73 -29.67 -0.21
N LEU A 175 0.27 -29.75 -1.08
CA LEU A 175 0.26 -29.12 -2.39
C LEU A 175 -0.42 -30.04 -3.41
N TYR A 176 -1.58 -29.63 -3.90
CA TYR A 176 -2.25 -30.27 -5.03
C TYR A 176 -1.94 -29.50 -6.31
N ASN A 177 -1.19 -30.13 -7.21
CA ASN A 177 -0.89 -29.56 -8.52
C ASN A 177 -1.93 -30.08 -9.54
N ILE A 178 -2.83 -29.19 -9.97
CA ILE A 178 -3.87 -29.50 -10.94
C ILE A 178 -3.46 -28.92 -12.30
N PRO A 179 -3.29 -29.75 -13.35
CA PRO A 179 -2.97 -29.23 -14.67
C PRO A 179 -4.10 -28.38 -15.24
N PRO A 180 -3.79 -27.36 -16.04
CA PRO A 180 -4.81 -26.54 -16.67
C PRO A 180 -5.66 -27.35 -17.66
N THR A 181 -6.91 -26.96 -17.81
CA THR A 181 -7.77 -27.51 -18.86
C THR A 181 -7.39 -26.93 -20.24
N PRO A 182 -7.70 -27.60 -21.36
CA PRO A 182 -7.43 -27.06 -22.70
C PRO A 182 -8.03 -25.65 -22.92
N GLN A 183 -9.18 -25.37 -22.32
CA GLN A 183 -9.80 -24.04 -22.38
C GLN A 183 -8.99 -22.99 -21.63
N GLN A 184 -8.43 -23.36 -20.48
CA GLN A 184 -7.54 -22.46 -19.71
C GLN A 184 -6.24 -22.20 -20.47
N GLU A 185 -5.66 -23.18 -21.12
CA GLU A 185 -4.45 -23.00 -21.94
C GLU A 185 -4.68 -21.99 -23.07
N ILE A 186 -5.78 -22.15 -23.84
CA ILE A 186 -6.17 -21.20 -24.89
C ILE A 186 -6.36 -19.79 -24.32
N PHE A 187 -6.97 -19.68 -23.14
CA PHE A 187 -7.23 -18.38 -22.54
C PHE A 187 -5.93 -17.74 -22.01
N ILE A 188 -4.98 -18.52 -21.51
CA ILE A 188 -3.65 -18.03 -21.11
C ILE A 188 -2.95 -17.37 -22.31
N GLU A 189 -2.99 -18.00 -23.49
CA GLU A 189 -2.41 -17.43 -24.71
C GLU A 189 -3.06 -16.09 -25.08
N LYS A 190 -4.39 -15.98 -24.94
CA LYS A 190 -5.11 -14.71 -25.14
C LYS A 190 -4.69 -13.64 -24.14
N LEU A 191 -4.51 -14.00 -22.86
CA LEU A 191 -4.03 -13.09 -21.82
C LEU A 191 -2.60 -12.61 -22.08
N MET A 192 -1.73 -13.49 -22.56
CA MET A 192 -0.36 -13.10 -22.95
C MET A 192 -0.38 -12.07 -24.08
N LYS A 193 -1.13 -12.33 -25.13
CA LYS A 193 -1.30 -11.41 -26.27
C LYS A 193 -1.90 -10.06 -25.83
N PHE A 194 -2.91 -10.08 -24.97
CA PHE A 194 -3.46 -8.86 -24.38
C PHE A 194 -2.42 -8.09 -23.55
N ALA A 195 -1.63 -8.77 -22.73
CA ALA A 195 -0.58 -8.15 -21.94
C ALA A 195 0.51 -7.48 -22.80
N GLU A 196 0.83 -8.05 -23.96
CA GLU A 196 1.77 -7.48 -24.94
C GLU A 196 1.18 -6.28 -25.66
N THR A 197 0.05 -6.47 -26.30
CA THR A 197 -0.53 -5.51 -27.26
C THR A 197 -1.37 -4.42 -26.62
N GLY A 198 -2.00 -4.72 -25.45
CA GLY A 198 -3.04 -3.88 -24.86
C GLY A 198 -4.40 -4.00 -25.55
N ASP A 199 -4.54 -4.87 -26.56
CA ASP A 199 -5.80 -5.04 -27.30
C ASP A 199 -6.82 -5.86 -26.47
N ALA A 200 -7.73 -5.13 -25.84
CA ALA A 200 -8.78 -5.71 -25.00
C ALA A 200 -9.83 -6.51 -25.80
N THR A 201 -9.89 -6.35 -27.11
CA THR A 201 -10.83 -7.10 -27.98
C THR A 201 -10.51 -8.59 -27.98
N ILE A 202 -9.25 -8.96 -27.77
CA ILE A 202 -8.79 -10.36 -27.61
C ILE A 202 -9.53 -11.07 -26.45
N LEU A 203 -9.88 -10.29 -25.41
CA LEU A 203 -10.62 -10.76 -24.23
C LEU A 203 -12.14 -10.55 -24.35
N GLY A 204 -12.62 -10.12 -25.52
CA GLY A 204 -14.04 -9.82 -25.73
C GLY A 204 -14.52 -8.52 -25.06
N ARG A 205 -13.60 -7.60 -24.71
CA ARG A 205 -13.89 -6.28 -24.11
C ARG A 205 -13.84 -5.16 -25.15
N ALA A 206 -14.48 -4.04 -24.81
CA ALA A 206 -14.25 -2.77 -25.50
C ALA A 206 -12.78 -2.32 -25.34
N LYS A 207 -12.33 -1.41 -26.21
CA LYS A 207 -10.99 -0.81 -26.11
C LYS A 207 -10.77 -0.22 -24.72
N LEU A 208 -9.54 -0.34 -24.23
CA LEU A 208 -9.15 0.24 -22.94
C LEU A 208 -9.23 1.76 -23.00
N THR A 209 -9.65 2.36 -21.91
CA THR A 209 -9.48 3.80 -21.66
C THR A 209 -8.01 4.08 -21.33
N GLU A 210 -7.57 5.34 -21.48
CA GLU A 210 -6.20 5.75 -21.15
C GLU A 210 -5.78 5.37 -19.71
N LYS A 211 -6.73 5.38 -18.78
CA LYS A 211 -6.52 4.98 -17.38
C LYS A 211 -6.35 3.47 -17.24
N GLU A 212 -7.12 2.70 -17.99
CA GLU A 212 -7.05 1.24 -18.02
C GLU A 212 -5.79 0.74 -18.72
N GLU A 213 -5.27 1.45 -19.73
CA GLU A 213 -4.01 1.11 -20.38
C GLU A 213 -2.83 1.10 -19.39
N LYS A 214 -2.78 2.07 -18.47
CA LYS A 214 -1.80 2.09 -17.39
C LYS A 214 -1.95 0.92 -16.42
N ALA A 215 -3.16 0.37 -16.32
CA ALA A 215 -3.52 -0.74 -15.44
C ALA A 215 -3.66 -2.08 -16.18
N LYS A 216 -3.27 -2.19 -17.46
CA LYS A 216 -3.51 -3.40 -18.28
C LYS A 216 -3.02 -4.69 -17.63
N MET A 217 -1.89 -4.64 -16.92
CA MET A 217 -1.34 -5.79 -16.21
C MET A 217 -2.20 -6.22 -15.03
N LEU A 218 -2.79 -5.28 -14.31
CA LEU A 218 -3.74 -5.57 -13.23
C LEU A 218 -5.00 -6.24 -13.78
N ILE A 219 -5.47 -5.77 -14.95
CA ILE A 219 -6.61 -6.37 -15.66
C ILE A 219 -6.28 -7.81 -16.07
N ALA A 220 -5.11 -8.04 -16.69
CA ALA A 220 -4.67 -9.38 -17.08
C ALA A 220 -4.59 -10.34 -15.87
N THR A 221 -4.05 -9.87 -14.75
CA THR A 221 -3.94 -10.66 -13.51
C THR A 221 -5.32 -10.97 -12.91
N ASP A 222 -6.28 -10.04 -12.96
CA ASP A 222 -7.64 -10.28 -12.48
C ASP A 222 -8.34 -11.35 -13.32
N TYR A 223 -8.21 -11.28 -14.64
CA TYR A 223 -8.73 -12.33 -15.54
C TYR A 223 -8.05 -13.68 -15.31
N ALA A 224 -6.73 -13.71 -15.15
CA ALA A 224 -6.00 -14.94 -14.85
C ALA A 224 -6.49 -15.60 -13.56
N ARG A 225 -6.70 -14.79 -12.51
CA ARG A 225 -7.24 -15.28 -11.24
C ARG A 225 -8.67 -15.80 -11.36
N LYS A 226 -9.53 -15.11 -12.09
CA LYS A 226 -10.90 -15.56 -12.33
C LYS A 226 -10.94 -16.87 -13.12
N MET A 227 -10.19 -16.93 -14.20
CA MET A 227 -10.05 -18.12 -15.03
C MET A 227 -9.55 -19.34 -14.25
N SER A 228 -8.63 -19.15 -13.28
CA SER A 228 -8.12 -20.27 -12.47
C SER A 228 -9.19 -20.89 -11.57
N LEU A 229 -10.25 -20.15 -11.26
CA LEU A 229 -11.36 -20.63 -10.45
C LEU A 229 -12.48 -21.20 -11.30
N ASP A 230 -12.86 -20.52 -12.37
CA ASP A 230 -13.98 -20.91 -13.25
C ASP A 230 -13.84 -20.24 -14.64
N MET A 231 -14.05 -21.02 -15.68
CA MET A 231 -13.99 -20.56 -17.09
C MET A 231 -15.35 -20.08 -17.63
N ARG A 232 -16.42 -20.18 -16.86
CA ARG A 232 -17.77 -19.74 -17.24
C ARG A 232 -17.95 -18.23 -17.10
#